data_c9677ed3db9b3fca866ffdc1e08138c3
#
_entry.id   c9677ed3db9b3fca866ffdc1e08138c3
#
_cell.length_a   1.000
_cell.length_b   1.000
_cell.length_c   1.000
_cell.angle_alpha   90.00
_cell.angle_beta   90.00
_cell.angle_gamma   90.00
#
_symmetry.space_group_name_H-M   'P 1'
#
loop_
_entity.id
_entity.type
_entity.pdbx_description
1 polymer ?
#
loop_
_entity_poly.entity_id
_entity_poly.type
_entity_poly.pdbx_seq_one_letter_code
_entity_poly.pdbx_strand_id
1 'polypeptide(L)'
;MTVPHMIANRRHFLIGSGAMLVALPFGRPAQAKGLTDILAQASDSALDKLAVPDAFYADEDIRIKLPLIGDLGGLDSLTERVSGLFGRSKKIDLLGGLTRTINDAAGVAAGEAKPIFRESIGELSITDAPGIISKKDGATRYLEESSGTTLEGKLRPLVDTSMTELGAYEQLDRLGEKSSLIAQAGLSSDHLGQSVTEQALKGIFSYIATEEANFRDNPLDKVDGILGGIFG
;
A
#
# COMPACT_ATOMS: atom_id res chain seq x y z
N MET A 1 -54.14 58.84 -62.90
CA MET A 1 -54.36 58.56 -61.50
C MET A 1 -53.43 57.43 -61.14
N THR A 2 -52.54 57.74 -60.27
CA THR A 2 -51.21 57.16 -60.15
C THR A 2 -51.21 55.97 -59.16
N VAL A 3 -50.63 54.83 -59.54
CA VAL A 3 -50.38 53.72 -58.65
C VAL A 3 -48.90 53.68 -58.27
N PRO A 4 -48.49 53.71 -57.03
CA PRO A 4 -47.07 53.52 -56.67
C PRO A 4 -46.71 52.07 -56.45
N HIS A 5 -45.60 51.68 -56.96
CA HIS A 5 -44.86 50.43 -56.84
C HIS A 5 -44.53 50.08 -55.40
N MET A 6 -44.76 48.80 -55.05
CA MET A 6 -44.28 48.18 -53.84
C MET A 6 -42.98 47.44 -54.13
N ILE A 7 -41.90 47.92 -53.52
CA ILE A 7 -40.58 47.25 -53.57
C ILE A 7 -40.53 46.23 -52.44
N ALA A 8 -40.43 44.97 -52.79
CA ALA A 8 -40.25 43.86 -51.85
C ALA A 8 -38.78 43.73 -51.49
N ASN A 9 -38.44 44.01 -50.25
CA ASN A 9 -37.11 43.76 -49.67
C ASN A 9 -37.01 42.29 -49.24
N ARG A 10 -36.22 41.51 -49.95
CA ARG A 10 -35.82 40.14 -49.55
C ARG A 10 -34.67 40.26 -48.54
N ARG A 11 -34.95 40.12 -47.23
CA ARG A 11 -33.96 39.87 -46.21
C ARG A 11 -33.69 38.39 -46.21
N HIS A 12 -32.50 37.99 -46.64
CA HIS A 12 -31.96 36.68 -46.47
C HIS A 12 -31.67 36.45 -45.01
N PHE A 13 -32.42 35.54 -44.38
CA PHE A 13 -32.15 35.05 -43.02
C PHE A 13 -31.16 33.88 -43.14
N LEU A 14 -29.88 34.19 -42.93
CA LEU A 14 -28.87 33.15 -42.78
C LEU A 14 -29.04 32.49 -41.37
N ILE A 15 -29.66 31.35 -41.37
CA ILE A 15 -29.67 30.46 -40.18
C ILE A 15 -28.27 29.86 -40.10
N GLY A 16 -27.44 30.43 -39.26
CA GLY A 16 -26.18 29.83 -38.85
C GLY A 16 -26.49 28.60 -38.00
N SER A 17 -26.37 27.41 -38.59
CA SER A 17 -26.37 26.14 -37.84
C SER A 17 -25.07 26.10 -37.00
N GLY A 18 -25.11 26.66 -35.81
CA GLY A 18 -24.12 26.44 -34.79
C GLY A 18 -24.23 24.96 -34.32
N ALA A 19 -23.39 24.11 -34.89
CA ALA A 19 -23.17 22.77 -34.31
C ALA A 19 -22.55 22.96 -32.94
N MET A 20 -23.40 22.94 -31.92
CA MET A 20 -22.97 22.85 -30.53
C MET A 20 -22.39 21.45 -30.35
N LEU A 21 -21.07 21.32 -30.49
CA LEU A 21 -20.33 20.14 -30.10
C LEU A 21 -20.49 20.02 -28.57
N VAL A 22 -21.52 19.30 -28.14
CA VAL A 22 -21.60 18.79 -26.78
C VAL A 22 -20.49 17.78 -26.68
N ALA A 23 -19.35 18.19 -26.15
CA ALA A 23 -18.31 17.29 -25.70
C ALA A 23 -18.88 16.45 -24.55
N LEU A 24 -19.43 15.30 -24.88
CA LEU A 24 -19.83 14.31 -23.90
C LEU A 24 -18.55 13.83 -23.19
N PRO A 25 -18.50 13.85 -21.86
CA PRO A 25 -17.34 13.37 -21.11
C PRO A 25 -17.38 11.83 -21.07
N PHE A 26 -17.23 11.16 -22.21
CA PHE A 26 -17.33 9.69 -22.32
C PHE A 26 -16.05 8.93 -21.98
N GLY A 27 -15.01 9.58 -21.45
CA GLY A 27 -13.73 8.90 -21.17
C GLY A 27 -13.41 8.65 -19.69
N ARG A 28 -14.01 9.40 -18.76
CA ARG A 28 -13.57 9.39 -17.35
C ARG A 28 -13.96 8.17 -16.50
N PRO A 29 -15.21 7.68 -16.50
CA PRO A 29 -15.58 6.60 -15.58
C PRO A 29 -14.97 5.24 -15.97
N ALA A 30 -14.74 4.97 -17.25
CA ALA A 30 -14.16 3.70 -17.70
C ALA A 30 -12.67 3.58 -17.35
N GLN A 31 -11.91 4.68 -17.48
CA GLN A 31 -10.48 4.72 -17.10
C GLN A 31 -10.29 4.64 -15.58
N ALA A 32 -11.12 5.32 -14.81
CA ALA A 32 -11.08 5.25 -13.35
C ALA A 32 -11.37 3.82 -12.86
N LYS A 33 -12.38 3.15 -13.43
CA LYS A 33 -12.70 1.76 -13.11
C LYS A 33 -11.55 0.80 -13.46
N GLY A 34 -10.91 0.96 -14.60
CA GLY A 34 -9.76 0.15 -14.98
C GLY A 34 -8.58 0.33 -14.03
N LEU A 35 -8.34 1.54 -13.52
CA LEU A 35 -7.27 1.81 -12.53
C LEU A 35 -7.56 1.15 -11.18
N THR A 36 -8.78 1.22 -10.67
CA THR A 36 -9.15 0.54 -9.42
C THR A 36 -9.09 -0.97 -9.56
N ASP A 37 -9.45 -1.54 -10.70
CA ASP A 37 -9.35 -2.97 -10.97
C ASP A 37 -7.87 -3.43 -11.00
N ILE A 38 -6.99 -2.67 -11.65
CA ILE A 38 -5.54 -2.94 -11.65
C ILE A 38 -4.98 -2.85 -10.24
N LEU A 39 -5.32 -1.79 -9.50
CA LEU A 39 -4.85 -1.58 -8.14
C LEU A 39 -5.32 -2.69 -7.19
N ALA A 40 -6.57 -3.15 -7.32
CA ALA A 40 -7.09 -4.25 -6.53
C ALA A 40 -6.34 -5.56 -6.82
N GLN A 41 -6.08 -5.88 -8.09
CA GLN A 41 -5.29 -7.05 -8.48
C GLN A 41 -3.83 -6.94 -8.00
N ALA A 42 -3.21 -5.76 -8.13
CA ALA A 42 -1.86 -5.51 -7.64
C ALA A 42 -1.78 -5.68 -6.12
N SER A 43 -2.77 -5.17 -5.38
CA SER A 43 -2.86 -5.34 -3.93
C SER A 43 -3.01 -6.80 -3.53
N ASP A 44 -3.90 -7.54 -4.19
CA ASP A 44 -4.09 -8.98 -3.91
C ASP A 44 -2.80 -9.76 -4.17
N SER A 45 -2.13 -9.52 -5.31
CA SER A 45 -0.87 -10.17 -5.67
C SER A 45 0.26 -9.85 -4.68
N ALA A 46 0.39 -8.59 -4.28
CA ALA A 46 1.37 -8.14 -3.30
C ALA A 46 1.15 -8.79 -1.94
N LEU A 47 -0.09 -8.79 -1.44
CA LEU A 47 -0.44 -9.38 -0.15
C LEU A 47 -0.26 -10.90 -0.15
N ASP A 48 -0.55 -11.60 -1.25
CA ASP A 48 -0.27 -13.04 -1.39
C ASP A 48 1.21 -13.35 -1.30
N LYS A 49 2.05 -12.54 -1.95
CA LYS A 49 3.51 -12.70 -1.90
C LYS A 49 4.07 -12.44 -0.52
N LEU A 50 3.54 -11.45 0.19
CA LEU A 50 3.97 -11.07 1.53
C LEU A 50 3.45 -12.01 2.63
N ALA A 51 2.35 -12.72 2.38
CA ALA A 51 1.81 -13.74 3.30
C ALA A 51 2.63 -15.05 3.32
N VAL A 52 3.57 -15.21 2.40
CA VAL A 52 4.46 -16.40 2.40
C VAL A 52 5.41 -16.30 3.60
N PRO A 53 5.64 -17.42 4.34
CA PRO A 53 6.60 -17.42 5.43
C PRO A 53 7.96 -16.82 5.04
N ASP A 54 8.56 -16.10 5.96
CA ASP A 54 9.83 -15.38 5.77
C ASP A 54 9.83 -14.24 4.72
N ALA A 55 8.74 -13.93 4.02
CA ALA A 55 8.74 -12.95 2.93
C ALA A 55 9.29 -11.58 3.36
N PHE A 56 8.80 -11.04 4.49
CA PHE A 56 9.34 -9.77 5.04
C PHE A 56 10.78 -9.90 5.52
N TYR A 57 11.14 -11.04 6.13
CA TYR A 57 12.47 -11.22 6.69
C TYR A 57 13.56 -11.42 5.63
N ALA A 58 13.23 -12.11 4.53
CA ALA A 58 14.16 -12.41 3.46
C ALA A 58 14.49 -11.20 2.59
N ASP A 59 13.55 -10.28 2.41
CA ASP A 59 13.71 -9.09 1.60
C ASP A 59 14.28 -7.93 2.45
N GLU A 60 15.51 -7.52 2.18
CA GLU A 60 16.20 -6.48 2.95
C GLU A 60 15.57 -5.10 2.83
N ASP A 61 14.86 -4.82 1.73
CA ASP A 61 14.24 -3.53 1.47
C ASP A 61 12.98 -3.31 2.30
N ILE A 62 12.27 -4.40 2.65
CA ILE A 62 11.04 -4.34 3.45
C ILE A 62 11.17 -4.99 4.82
N ARG A 63 12.32 -5.60 5.13
CA ARG A 63 12.56 -6.25 6.42
C ARG A 63 12.29 -5.29 7.58
N ILE A 64 11.36 -5.67 8.45
CA ILE A 64 10.99 -4.90 9.62
C ILE A 64 12.10 -4.96 10.65
N LYS A 65 12.52 -3.80 11.10
CA LYS A 65 13.57 -3.61 12.09
C LYS A 65 12.96 -3.24 13.44
N LEU A 66 13.63 -3.65 14.51
CA LEU A 66 13.22 -3.24 15.86
C LEU A 66 13.35 -1.72 16.00
N PRO A 67 12.31 -1.03 16.52
CA PRO A 67 12.37 0.39 16.77
C PRO A 67 13.39 0.66 17.89
N LEU A 68 14.42 1.42 17.54
CA LEU A 68 15.43 1.87 18.50
C LEU A 68 15.09 3.29 18.88
N ILE A 69 14.72 3.48 20.14
CA ILE A 69 14.32 4.78 20.67
C ILE A 69 15.55 5.61 20.96
N GLY A 70 15.55 6.80 20.37
CA GLY A 70 16.60 7.79 20.54
C GLY A 70 17.85 7.53 19.68
N ASP A 71 18.64 8.56 19.49
CA ASP A 71 19.86 8.71 18.67
C ASP A 71 21.00 7.67 18.93
N LEU A 72 20.66 6.44 19.23
CA LEU A 72 21.63 5.38 19.52
C LEU A 72 22.22 4.74 18.24
N GLY A 73 22.11 5.43 17.09
CA GLY A 73 22.73 5.01 15.83
C GLY A 73 22.53 3.52 15.55
N GLY A 74 21.75 3.14 14.60
CA GLY A 74 21.49 1.83 14.00
C GLY A 74 21.75 0.54 14.81
N LEU A 75 21.17 -0.56 14.36
CA LEU A 75 21.38 -1.91 14.95
C LEU A 75 22.84 -2.27 15.19
N ASP A 76 23.75 -1.78 14.34
CA ASP A 76 25.19 -2.07 14.45
C ASP A 76 25.80 -1.48 15.74
N SER A 77 25.42 -0.26 16.10
CA SER A 77 25.92 0.37 17.32
C SER A 77 25.30 -0.18 18.61
N LEU A 78 24.05 -0.66 18.57
CA LEU A 78 23.45 -1.39 19.68
C LEU A 78 24.04 -2.81 19.81
N THR A 79 24.27 -3.49 18.71
CA THR A 79 24.91 -4.81 18.70
C THR A 79 26.30 -4.73 19.31
N GLU A 80 27.08 -3.69 19.03
CA GLU A 80 28.40 -3.48 19.65
C GLU A 80 28.31 -3.13 21.13
N ARG A 81 27.42 -2.23 21.53
CA ARG A 81 27.27 -1.79 22.94
C ARG A 81 26.67 -2.87 23.83
N VAL A 82 25.68 -3.62 23.30
CA VAL A 82 25.02 -4.71 24.00
C VAL A 82 25.87 -5.97 24.01
N SER A 83 26.71 -6.24 23.01
CA SER A 83 27.63 -7.38 23.00
C SER A 83 28.75 -7.26 24.04
N GLY A 84 29.13 -6.03 24.43
CA GLY A 84 30.08 -5.80 25.51
C GLY A 84 29.58 -6.20 26.91
N LEU A 85 28.28 -6.18 27.15
CA LEU A 85 27.67 -6.36 28.48
C LEU A 85 27.22 -7.80 28.81
N PHE A 86 27.05 -8.70 27.81
CA PHE A 86 26.35 -9.96 28.04
C PHE A 86 26.92 -11.23 27.38
N GLY A 87 28.13 -11.16 26.83
CA GLY A 87 28.69 -12.29 26.08
C GLY A 87 28.02 -12.49 24.72
N ARG A 88 28.81 -12.46 23.68
CA ARG A 88 28.40 -12.33 22.25
C ARG A 88 27.35 -13.28 21.73
N SER A 89 27.26 -14.52 22.25
CA SER A 89 26.49 -15.56 21.59
C SER A 89 24.98 -15.60 21.93
N LYS A 90 24.58 -15.34 23.16
CA LYS A 90 23.17 -15.55 23.58
C LYS A 90 22.19 -14.40 23.31
N LYS A 91 22.68 -13.18 23.12
CA LYS A 91 21.83 -11.99 22.90
C LYS A 91 21.57 -11.69 21.44
N ILE A 92 22.54 -11.93 20.58
CA ILE A 92 22.34 -11.89 19.13
C ILE A 92 21.22 -12.82 18.75
N ASP A 93 21.14 -13.98 19.41
CA ASP A 93 20.13 -15.00 19.22
C ASP A 93 18.72 -14.53 19.64
N LEU A 94 18.59 -13.81 20.76
CA LEU A 94 17.31 -13.32 21.27
C LEU A 94 16.75 -12.15 20.48
N LEU A 95 17.57 -11.18 20.09
CA LEU A 95 17.14 -10.06 19.24
C LEU A 95 16.86 -10.52 17.81
N GLY A 96 17.67 -11.43 17.28
CA GLY A 96 17.43 -12.06 15.99
C GLY A 96 16.13 -12.87 15.98
N GLY A 97 15.84 -13.59 17.06
CA GLY A 97 14.58 -14.29 17.25
C GLY A 97 13.38 -13.34 17.21
N LEU A 98 13.42 -12.27 18.02
CA LEU A 98 12.34 -11.27 18.02
C LEU A 98 12.18 -10.60 16.64
N THR A 99 13.30 -10.24 15.99
CA THR A 99 13.25 -9.65 14.64
C THR A 99 12.58 -10.58 13.64
N ARG A 100 12.87 -11.88 13.68
CA ARG A 100 12.20 -12.86 12.83
C ARG A 100 10.71 -12.94 13.16
N THR A 101 10.36 -13.06 14.44
CA THR A 101 8.97 -13.17 14.88
C THR A 101 8.11 -11.97 14.45
N ILE A 102 8.63 -10.72 14.53
CA ILE A 102 7.87 -9.55 14.08
C ILE A 102 7.69 -9.51 12.57
N ASN A 103 8.65 -10.01 11.80
CA ASN A 103 8.53 -10.12 10.34
C ASN A 103 7.52 -11.21 9.94
N ASP A 104 7.52 -12.34 10.64
CA ASP A 104 6.53 -13.41 10.45
C ASP A 104 5.12 -12.91 10.80
N ALA A 105 4.98 -12.15 11.90
CA ALA A 105 3.71 -11.53 12.29
C ALA A 105 3.17 -10.57 11.23
N ALA A 106 4.05 -9.75 10.64
CA ALA A 106 3.68 -8.87 9.54
C ALA A 106 3.20 -9.67 8.30
N GLY A 107 3.83 -10.81 8.00
CA GLY A 107 3.41 -11.70 6.92
C GLY A 107 2.02 -12.27 7.15
N VAL A 108 1.73 -12.75 8.37
CA VAL A 108 0.37 -13.24 8.75
C VAL A 108 -0.65 -12.10 8.61
N ALA A 109 -0.36 -10.94 9.18
CA ALA A 109 -1.24 -9.76 9.09
C ALA A 109 -1.48 -9.33 7.64
N ALA A 110 -0.46 -9.38 6.76
CA ALA A 110 -0.60 -9.08 5.34
C ALA A 110 -1.56 -10.04 4.65
N GLY A 111 -1.51 -11.34 4.96
CA GLY A 111 -2.44 -12.34 4.42
C GLY A 111 -3.91 -12.05 4.75
N GLU A 112 -4.16 -11.51 5.94
CA GLU A 112 -5.50 -11.16 6.42
C GLU A 112 -5.96 -9.75 5.97
N ALA A 113 -5.06 -8.92 5.44
CA ALA A 113 -5.33 -7.53 5.10
C ALA A 113 -6.09 -7.33 3.79
N LYS A 114 -6.24 -8.35 2.93
CA LYS A 114 -6.91 -8.22 1.61
C LYS A 114 -8.29 -7.53 1.65
N PRO A 115 -9.22 -7.92 2.57
CA PRO A 115 -10.52 -7.25 2.63
C PRO A 115 -10.40 -5.75 2.93
N ILE A 116 -9.44 -5.38 3.79
CA ILE A 116 -9.18 -3.99 4.20
C ILE A 116 -8.70 -3.16 3.01
N PHE A 117 -7.75 -3.68 2.23
CA PHE A 117 -7.25 -3.01 1.04
C PHE A 117 -8.31 -2.90 -0.06
N ARG A 118 -9.07 -3.97 -0.32
CA ARG A 118 -10.17 -3.95 -1.30
C ARG A 118 -11.25 -2.93 -0.93
N GLU A 119 -11.63 -2.83 0.33
CA GLU A 119 -12.58 -1.82 0.81
C GLU A 119 -12.04 -0.40 0.55
N SER A 120 -10.80 -0.12 0.99
CA SER A 120 -10.17 1.20 0.80
C SER A 120 -10.02 1.57 -0.68
N ILE A 121 -9.69 0.60 -1.55
CA ILE A 121 -9.60 0.81 -3.00
C ILE A 121 -11.00 1.09 -3.58
N GLY A 122 -12.04 0.40 -3.11
CA GLY A 122 -13.43 0.62 -3.53
C GLY A 122 -13.98 2.00 -3.18
N GLU A 123 -13.45 2.62 -2.12
CA GLU A 123 -13.82 3.96 -1.67
C GLU A 123 -13.06 5.08 -2.40
N LEU A 124 -12.03 4.75 -3.19
CA LEU A 124 -11.23 5.74 -3.91
C LEU A 124 -12.07 6.51 -4.95
N SER A 125 -12.05 7.82 -4.84
CA SER A 125 -12.61 8.73 -5.84
C SER A 125 -11.51 9.21 -6.79
N ILE A 126 -11.22 8.45 -7.84
CA ILE A 126 -10.19 8.81 -8.83
C ILE A 126 -10.71 9.93 -9.73
N THR A 127 -10.46 11.17 -9.33
CA THR A 127 -10.88 12.37 -10.09
C THR A 127 -9.80 12.89 -11.02
N ASP A 128 -8.52 12.62 -10.72
CA ASP A 128 -7.34 13.04 -11.51
C ASP A 128 -6.63 11.85 -12.18
N ALA A 129 -7.36 11.11 -13.00
CA ALA A 129 -6.80 9.97 -13.72
C ALA A 129 -5.55 10.30 -14.57
N PRO A 130 -5.43 11.45 -15.27
CA PRO A 130 -4.23 11.75 -16.05
C PRO A 130 -2.96 11.84 -15.22
N GLY A 131 -2.99 12.46 -14.02
CA GLY A 131 -1.85 12.55 -13.11
C GLY A 131 -1.43 11.18 -12.57
N ILE A 132 -2.41 10.34 -12.27
CA ILE A 132 -2.20 8.97 -11.78
C ILE A 132 -1.66 8.04 -12.88
N ILE A 133 -2.19 8.14 -14.11
CA ILE A 133 -1.79 7.29 -15.24
C ILE A 133 -0.35 7.57 -15.68
N SER A 134 0.13 8.80 -15.51
CA SER A 134 1.47 9.19 -15.95
C SER A 134 2.63 8.47 -15.26
N LYS A 135 2.38 7.90 -14.08
CA LYS A 135 3.36 7.12 -13.30
C LYS A 135 2.98 5.64 -13.27
N LYS A 136 3.97 4.75 -13.33
CA LYS A 136 3.75 3.29 -13.30
C LYS A 136 3.13 2.80 -11.98
N ASP A 137 3.38 3.50 -10.89
CA ASP A 137 2.91 3.27 -9.53
C ASP A 137 1.91 4.32 -9.05
N GLY A 138 1.28 5.04 -9.98
CA GLY A 138 0.47 6.22 -9.65
C GLY A 138 -0.79 5.93 -8.85
N ALA A 139 -1.45 4.79 -9.11
CA ALA A 139 -2.64 4.41 -8.35
C ALA A 139 -2.27 3.98 -6.92
N THR A 140 -1.15 3.29 -6.75
CA THR A 140 -0.62 2.92 -5.43
C THR A 140 -0.29 4.15 -4.59
N ARG A 141 0.41 5.14 -5.17
CA ARG A 141 0.69 6.40 -4.47
C ARG A 141 -0.58 7.14 -4.07
N TYR A 142 -1.56 7.16 -4.96
CA TYR A 142 -2.84 7.79 -4.67
C TYR A 142 -3.59 7.08 -3.53
N LEU A 143 -3.55 5.73 -3.49
CA LEU A 143 -4.09 4.95 -2.37
C LEU A 143 -3.37 5.28 -1.06
N GLU A 144 -2.04 5.31 -1.08
CA GLU A 144 -1.21 5.63 0.09
C GLU A 144 -1.52 7.04 0.63
N GLU A 145 -1.56 8.06 -0.24
CA GLU A 145 -1.87 9.43 0.13
C GLU A 145 -3.31 9.60 0.64
N SER A 146 -4.29 8.90 0.04
CA SER A 146 -5.71 9.06 0.36
C SER A 146 -6.15 8.23 1.56
N SER A 147 -5.59 7.04 1.73
CA SER A 147 -6.10 6.03 2.66
C SER A 147 -5.04 5.47 3.61
N GLY A 148 -3.78 5.90 3.52
CA GLY A 148 -2.66 5.34 4.30
C GLY A 148 -2.93 5.33 5.80
N THR A 149 -3.37 6.43 6.39
CA THR A 149 -3.69 6.51 7.82
C THR A 149 -4.87 5.59 8.20
N THR A 150 -5.88 5.48 7.33
CA THR A 150 -7.03 4.59 7.55
C THR A 150 -6.60 3.13 7.48
N LEU A 151 -5.78 2.78 6.49
CA LEU A 151 -5.20 1.45 6.32
C LEU A 151 -4.31 1.07 7.51
N GLU A 152 -3.49 1.99 8.00
CA GLU A 152 -2.67 1.79 9.21
C GLU A 152 -3.55 1.45 10.42
N GLY A 153 -4.59 2.24 10.67
CA GLY A 153 -5.52 1.99 11.78
C GLY A 153 -6.27 0.67 11.67
N LYS A 154 -6.60 0.22 10.44
CA LYS A 154 -7.25 -1.08 10.20
C LYS A 154 -6.26 -2.25 10.24
N LEU A 155 -5.02 -2.05 9.84
CA LEU A 155 -3.97 -3.07 9.85
C LEU A 155 -3.44 -3.34 11.26
N ARG A 156 -3.37 -2.30 12.12
CA ARG A 156 -2.83 -2.38 13.47
C ARG A 156 -3.40 -3.56 14.30
N PRO A 157 -4.72 -3.77 14.41
CA PRO A 157 -5.26 -4.88 15.18
C PRO A 157 -4.88 -6.26 14.61
N LEU A 158 -4.70 -6.41 13.29
CA LEU A 158 -4.22 -7.66 12.69
C LEU A 158 -2.76 -7.91 13.08
N VAL A 159 -1.91 -6.88 13.02
CA VAL A 159 -0.51 -6.97 13.48
C VAL A 159 -0.45 -7.31 14.96
N ASP A 160 -1.21 -6.65 15.83
CA ASP A 160 -1.20 -6.91 17.27
C ASP A 160 -1.66 -8.34 17.59
N THR A 161 -2.67 -8.85 16.88
CA THR A 161 -3.13 -10.24 17.02
C THR A 161 -2.00 -11.20 16.62
N SER A 162 -1.43 -11.06 15.44
CA SER A 162 -0.33 -11.91 14.95
C SER A 162 0.90 -11.83 15.84
N MET A 163 1.25 -10.64 16.34
CA MET A 163 2.36 -10.43 17.28
C MET A 163 2.13 -11.18 18.60
N THR A 164 0.90 -11.18 19.09
CA THR A 164 0.51 -11.89 20.30
C THR A 164 0.56 -13.42 20.09
N GLU A 165 -0.05 -13.91 19.01
CA GLU A 165 -0.14 -15.34 18.69
C GLU A 165 1.24 -15.96 18.45
N LEU A 166 2.15 -15.24 17.81
CA LEU A 166 3.53 -15.69 17.57
C LEU A 166 4.48 -15.42 18.76
N GLY A 167 3.97 -14.82 19.84
CA GLY A 167 4.71 -14.59 21.06
C GLY A 167 5.78 -13.49 20.98
N ALA A 168 5.64 -12.52 20.06
CA ALA A 168 6.58 -11.41 19.91
C ALA A 168 6.59 -10.51 21.16
N TYR A 169 5.43 -10.22 21.72
CA TYR A 169 5.31 -9.42 22.94
C TYR A 169 5.91 -10.13 24.16
N GLU A 170 5.70 -11.41 24.32
CA GLU A 170 6.36 -12.19 25.38
C GLU A 170 7.88 -12.24 25.23
N GLN A 171 8.38 -12.29 23.99
CA GLN A 171 9.82 -12.22 23.74
C GLN A 171 10.38 -10.86 24.12
N LEU A 172 9.64 -9.78 23.82
CA LEU A 172 10.01 -8.42 24.22
C LEU A 172 10.08 -8.28 25.74
N ASP A 173 9.07 -8.73 26.46
CA ASP A 173 9.02 -8.68 27.93
C ASP A 173 10.21 -9.43 28.56
N ARG A 174 10.48 -10.64 28.07
CA ARG A 174 11.65 -11.43 28.52
C ARG A 174 12.99 -10.75 28.24
N LEU A 175 13.07 -9.96 27.16
CA LEU A 175 14.25 -9.15 26.87
C LEU A 175 14.37 -7.97 27.83
N GLY A 176 13.25 -7.30 28.17
CA GLY A 176 13.19 -6.21 29.14
C GLY A 176 13.61 -6.66 30.55
N GLU A 177 13.17 -7.82 31.00
CA GLU A 177 13.56 -8.39 32.29
C GLU A 177 15.08 -8.69 32.37
N LYS A 178 15.67 -9.13 31.25
CA LYS A 178 17.09 -9.48 31.18
C LYS A 178 18.01 -8.31 30.92
N SER A 179 17.50 -7.15 30.55
CA SER A 179 18.29 -5.98 30.18
C SER A 179 17.63 -4.67 30.55
N SER A 180 18.17 -4.02 31.58
CA SER A 180 17.75 -2.68 31.98
C SER A 180 17.89 -1.64 30.86
N LEU A 181 18.79 -1.86 29.88
CA LEU A 181 18.93 -1.00 28.71
C LEU A 181 17.73 -1.07 27.77
N ILE A 182 17.15 -2.27 27.58
CA ILE A 182 15.92 -2.45 26.78
C ILE A 182 14.73 -1.82 27.48
N ALA A 183 14.62 -2.00 28.80
CA ALA A 183 13.61 -1.36 29.61
C ALA A 183 13.74 0.17 29.59
N GLN A 184 14.96 0.71 29.66
CA GLN A 184 15.24 2.15 29.58
C GLN A 184 15.06 2.71 28.15
N ALA A 185 15.24 1.91 27.12
CA ALA A 185 14.99 2.30 25.73
C ALA A 185 13.50 2.57 25.46
N GLY A 186 12.60 2.33 26.43
CA GLY A 186 11.16 2.59 26.30
C GLY A 186 10.47 1.73 25.25
N LEU A 187 11.04 0.57 24.93
CA LEU A 187 10.48 -0.37 23.97
C LEU A 187 9.28 -1.09 24.61
N SER A 188 8.10 -0.47 24.55
CA SER A 188 6.85 -1.07 24.99
C SER A 188 6.20 -1.92 23.88
N SER A 189 5.32 -2.83 24.25
CA SER A 189 4.52 -3.62 23.30
C SER A 189 3.71 -2.73 22.36
N ASP A 190 3.15 -1.63 22.86
CA ASP A 190 2.42 -0.66 22.04
C ASP A 190 3.32 0.01 21.01
N HIS A 191 4.51 0.47 21.42
CA HIS A 191 5.47 1.10 20.53
C HIS A 191 6.02 0.11 19.48
N LEU A 192 6.27 -1.13 19.88
CA LEU A 192 6.69 -2.18 18.94
C LEU A 192 5.59 -2.46 17.92
N GLY A 193 4.35 -2.65 18.36
CA GLY A 193 3.21 -2.90 17.47
C GLY A 193 2.97 -1.75 16.50
N GLN A 194 3.05 -0.48 16.97
CA GLN A 194 2.96 0.71 16.10
C GLN A 194 4.05 0.69 15.02
N SER A 195 5.29 0.52 15.43
CA SER A 195 6.43 0.52 14.51
C SER A 195 6.38 -0.64 13.50
N VAL A 196 5.96 -1.83 13.94
CA VAL A 196 5.77 -2.98 13.04
C VAL A 196 4.66 -2.70 12.02
N THR A 197 3.55 -2.10 12.45
CA THR A 197 2.44 -1.73 11.56
C THR A 197 2.87 -0.73 10.48
N GLU A 198 3.55 0.34 10.88
CA GLU A 198 4.05 1.37 9.95
C GLU A 198 5.03 0.78 8.92
N GLN A 199 5.99 -0.03 9.38
CA GLN A 199 6.97 -0.66 8.50
C GLN A 199 6.32 -1.72 7.59
N ALA A 200 5.39 -2.53 8.11
CA ALA A 200 4.64 -3.51 7.33
C ALA A 200 3.82 -2.83 6.24
N LEU A 201 3.08 -1.77 6.57
CA LEU A 201 2.28 -1.01 5.61
C LEU A 201 3.15 -0.40 4.51
N LYS A 202 4.32 0.15 4.86
CA LYS A 202 5.30 0.65 3.88
C LYS A 202 5.80 -0.46 2.96
N GLY A 203 6.10 -1.64 3.49
CA GLY A 203 6.50 -2.81 2.71
C GLY A 203 5.39 -3.27 1.76
N ILE A 204 4.15 -3.30 2.25
CA ILE A 204 2.97 -3.64 1.43
C ILE A 204 2.82 -2.65 0.28
N PHE A 205 2.87 -1.35 0.51
CA PHE A 205 2.79 -0.34 -0.56
C PHE A 205 3.93 -0.48 -1.58
N SER A 206 5.15 -0.78 -1.15
CA SER A 206 6.28 -1.02 -2.05
C SER A 206 6.00 -2.21 -3.01
N TYR A 207 5.43 -3.28 -2.47
CA TYR A 207 5.06 -4.45 -3.27
C TYR A 207 3.88 -4.17 -4.20
N ILE A 208 2.84 -3.46 -3.73
CA ILE A 208 1.72 -3.06 -4.57
C ILE A 208 2.20 -2.18 -5.73
N ALA A 209 3.10 -1.23 -5.49
CA ALA A 209 3.68 -0.37 -6.52
C ALA A 209 4.42 -1.19 -7.60
N THR A 210 5.18 -2.21 -7.17
CA THR A 210 5.87 -3.14 -8.05
C THR A 210 4.88 -3.96 -8.89
N GLU A 211 3.84 -4.49 -8.26
CA GLU A 211 2.81 -5.25 -8.96
C GLU A 211 1.99 -4.38 -9.91
N GLU A 212 1.64 -3.15 -9.51
CA GLU A 212 0.96 -2.20 -10.40
C GLU A 212 1.79 -1.92 -11.65
N ALA A 213 3.10 -1.65 -11.48
CA ALA A 213 4.00 -1.43 -12.60
C ALA A 213 4.06 -2.65 -13.53
N ASN A 214 4.15 -3.86 -12.98
CA ASN A 214 4.16 -5.10 -13.73
C ASN A 214 2.87 -5.33 -14.53
N PHE A 215 1.70 -5.05 -13.92
CA PHE A 215 0.41 -5.15 -14.60
C PHE A 215 0.25 -4.16 -15.74
N ARG A 216 0.81 -2.96 -15.60
CA ARG A 216 0.76 -1.92 -16.63
C ARG A 216 1.71 -2.20 -17.79
N ASP A 217 2.87 -2.80 -17.50
CA ASP A 217 3.87 -3.14 -18.54
C ASP A 217 3.46 -4.40 -19.33
N ASN A 218 2.73 -5.34 -18.73
CA ASN A 218 2.32 -6.62 -19.33
C ASN A 218 0.82 -6.90 -19.18
N PRO A 219 -0.04 -6.10 -19.82
CA PRO A 219 -1.50 -6.25 -19.64
C PRO A 219 -2.07 -7.55 -20.22
N LEU A 220 -1.35 -8.21 -21.14
CA LEU A 220 -1.84 -9.41 -21.85
C LEU A 220 -1.43 -10.73 -21.18
N ASP A 221 -0.34 -10.79 -20.44
CA ASP A 221 0.17 -12.04 -19.85
C ASP A 221 -0.74 -12.64 -18.75
N LYS A 222 -1.75 -11.89 -18.29
CA LYS A 222 -2.66 -12.34 -17.23
C LYS A 222 -4.11 -12.56 -17.67
N VAL A 223 -4.47 -12.16 -18.89
CA VAL A 223 -5.78 -12.50 -19.47
C VAL A 223 -5.84 -14.00 -19.77
N ASP A 224 -4.73 -14.60 -20.19
CA ASP A 224 -4.62 -16.04 -20.45
C ASP A 224 -4.77 -16.90 -19.17
N GLY A 225 -4.30 -16.41 -18.02
CA GLY A 225 -4.49 -17.09 -16.72
C GLY A 225 -5.95 -17.11 -16.26
N ILE A 226 -6.71 -16.09 -16.56
CA ILE A 226 -8.14 -16.00 -16.22
C ILE A 226 -8.99 -16.84 -17.18
N LEU A 227 -8.65 -16.86 -18.48
CA LEU A 227 -9.35 -17.66 -19.48
C LEU A 227 -9.03 -19.17 -19.35
N GLY A 228 -7.81 -19.53 -18.94
CA GLY A 228 -7.42 -20.92 -18.65
C GLY A 228 -8.21 -21.55 -17.48
N GLY A 229 -8.64 -20.75 -16.51
CA GLY A 229 -9.47 -21.20 -15.37
C GLY A 229 -10.98 -21.31 -15.70
N ILE A 230 -11.42 -20.77 -16.83
CA ILE A 230 -12.85 -20.81 -17.25
C ILE A 230 -13.13 -21.93 -18.26
N PHE A 231 -12.10 -22.40 -18.99
CA PHE A 231 -12.23 -23.39 -20.05
C PHE A 231 -11.45 -24.71 -19.80
N GLY A 232 -10.91 -24.90 -18.60
CA GLY A 232 -10.20 -26.13 -18.18
C GLY A 232 -11.05 -27.10 -17.37
#